data_a4e4071575c20971eb57fab9799b5387
#
_entry.id   a4e4071575c20971eb57fab9799b5387
#
_cell.length_a   1.000
_cell.length_b   1.000
_cell.length_c   1.000
_cell.angle_alpha   90.00
_cell.angle_beta   90.00
_cell.angle_gamma   90.00
#
_symmetry.space_group_name_H-M   'P 1'
#
loop_
_entity.id
_entity.type
_entity.pdbx_description
1 polymer ?
#
loop_
_entity_poly.entity_id
_entity_poly.type
_entity_poly.pdbx_seq_one_letter_code
_entity_poly.pdbx_strand_id
1 'polypeptide(L)'
;GAIDRILALRPDLVISAGDMVAGQRLPHLGTVEVDAMWRAFHAHVSNPLRAAGIPLAVTPGNHDASAYRGFEAERQIYGEQWRQRRPDLEFVDDAGYPYNYAFSHGKVLFVSLDVTTTGALPEAQKQWLARVLAEHGPRYRHRVIFSHVPLWPFTQGREDDFSGDPELEKLLQDAGVGLYLSGHHQAFYPGSKDHVHFVSLACLGAGPRLLIGDGQRSERSIALIEIDGPDLRFAAL
;
A
#
# COMPACT_ATOMS: atom_id res chain seq x y z
N GLY A 1 -0.23 -20.68 7.07
CA GLY A 1 -0.26 -19.70 5.96
C GLY A 1 0.31 -18.35 6.36
N ALA A 2 0.32 -17.37 5.45
CA ALA A 2 0.85 -16.03 5.74
C ALA A 2 0.14 -15.34 6.92
N ILE A 3 -1.17 -15.48 7.02
CA ILE A 3 -1.94 -14.88 8.13
C ILE A 3 -1.57 -15.52 9.47
N ASP A 4 -1.38 -16.83 9.53
CA ASP A 4 -0.96 -17.49 10.78
C ASP A 4 0.40 -16.96 11.24
N ARG A 5 1.30 -16.71 10.29
CA ARG A 5 2.63 -16.12 10.56
C ARG A 5 2.51 -14.68 11.07
N ILE A 6 1.68 -13.85 10.44
CA ILE A 6 1.41 -12.48 10.90
C ILE A 6 0.82 -12.51 12.32
N LEU A 7 -0.16 -13.37 12.58
CA LEU A 7 -0.77 -13.50 13.92
C LEU A 7 0.26 -13.95 14.96
N ALA A 8 1.18 -14.85 14.60
CA ALA A 8 2.26 -15.29 15.49
C ALA A 8 3.28 -14.19 15.80
N LEU A 9 3.57 -13.31 14.85
CA LEU A 9 4.44 -12.15 15.02
C LEU A 9 3.83 -11.05 15.90
N ARG A 10 2.49 -10.99 15.97
CA ARG A 10 1.74 -9.99 16.75
C ARG A 10 2.17 -8.55 16.46
N PRO A 11 2.17 -8.11 15.21
CA PRO A 11 2.55 -6.74 14.88
C PRO A 11 1.55 -5.73 15.46
N ASP A 12 2.00 -4.50 15.68
CA ASP A 12 1.13 -3.41 16.13
C ASP A 12 0.18 -2.93 15.02
N LEU A 13 0.56 -3.13 13.77
CA LEU A 13 -0.17 -2.69 12.57
C LEU A 13 0.16 -3.61 11.40
N VAL A 14 -0.84 -3.91 10.58
CA VAL A 14 -0.65 -4.54 9.26
C VAL A 14 -1.02 -3.53 8.18
N ILE A 15 -0.19 -3.40 7.15
CA ILE A 15 -0.46 -2.59 5.96
C ILE A 15 -0.59 -3.52 4.75
N SER A 16 -1.68 -3.36 4.00
CA SER A 16 -1.83 -3.96 2.67
C SER A 16 -1.58 -2.88 1.61
N ALA A 17 -0.60 -3.12 0.74
CA ALA A 17 -0.30 -2.23 -0.38
C ALA A 17 -1.14 -2.54 -1.63
N GLY A 18 -2.38 -2.98 -1.46
CA GLY A 18 -3.34 -3.22 -2.53
C GLY A 18 -3.31 -4.63 -3.12
N ASP A 19 -4.16 -4.84 -4.13
CA ASP A 19 -4.40 -6.11 -4.81
C ASP A 19 -4.85 -7.24 -3.87
N MET A 20 -5.81 -6.92 -3.03
CA MET A 20 -6.43 -7.85 -2.07
C MET A 20 -7.42 -8.81 -2.74
N VAL A 21 -7.95 -8.41 -3.89
CA VAL A 21 -8.81 -9.22 -4.76
C VAL A 21 -8.27 -9.25 -6.18
N ALA A 22 -8.86 -10.03 -7.07
CA ALA A 22 -8.35 -10.27 -8.41
C ALA A 22 -9.27 -9.69 -9.51
N GLY A 23 -9.68 -8.45 -9.33
CA GLY A 23 -10.43 -7.68 -10.31
C GLY A 23 -9.62 -7.19 -11.50
N GLN A 24 -10.11 -6.15 -12.17
CA GLN A 24 -9.50 -5.55 -13.36
C GLN A 24 -9.31 -6.57 -14.50
N ARG A 25 -10.35 -7.34 -14.81
CA ARG A 25 -10.35 -8.36 -15.87
C ARG A 25 -11.21 -7.95 -17.04
N LEU A 26 -10.87 -8.48 -18.22
CA LEU A 26 -11.70 -8.41 -19.42
C LEU A 26 -12.02 -9.85 -19.88
N PRO A 27 -13.29 -10.18 -20.17
CA PRO A 27 -14.48 -9.33 -19.96
C PRO A 27 -14.65 -8.95 -18.48
N HIS A 28 -15.32 -7.81 -18.22
CA HIS A 28 -15.54 -7.32 -16.86
C HIS A 28 -16.23 -8.38 -15.98
N LEU A 29 -15.77 -8.47 -14.74
CA LEU A 29 -16.38 -9.32 -13.73
C LEU A 29 -17.75 -8.77 -13.31
N GLY A 30 -18.68 -9.67 -13.00
CA GLY A 30 -19.92 -9.30 -12.37
C GLY A 30 -19.71 -8.88 -10.90
N THR A 31 -20.60 -8.04 -10.38
CA THR A 31 -20.55 -7.60 -8.97
C THR A 31 -20.60 -8.75 -7.99
N VAL A 32 -21.35 -9.82 -8.32
CA VAL A 32 -21.44 -11.04 -7.47
C VAL A 32 -20.08 -11.73 -7.33
N GLU A 33 -19.29 -11.77 -8.40
CA GLU A 33 -17.95 -12.37 -8.39
C GLU A 33 -16.99 -11.54 -7.56
N VAL A 34 -17.03 -10.21 -7.75
CA VAL A 34 -16.20 -9.25 -6.98
C VAL A 34 -16.54 -9.32 -5.50
N ASP A 35 -17.83 -9.33 -5.14
CA ASP A 35 -18.29 -9.49 -3.76
C ASP A 35 -17.87 -10.84 -3.15
N ALA A 36 -17.86 -11.91 -3.94
CA ALA A 36 -17.39 -13.21 -3.46
C ALA A 36 -15.90 -13.20 -3.11
N MET A 37 -15.07 -12.51 -3.91
CA MET A 37 -13.65 -12.33 -3.60
C MET A 37 -13.45 -11.51 -2.32
N TRP A 38 -14.21 -10.44 -2.14
CA TRP A 38 -14.15 -9.64 -0.90
C TRP A 38 -14.57 -10.44 0.33
N ARG A 39 -15.66 -11.23 0.23
CA ARG A 39 -16.06 -12.12 1.32
C ARG A 39 -14.94 -13.09 1.70
N ALA A 40 -14.26 -13.68 0.71
CA ALA A 40 -13.13 -14.58 0.95
C ALA A 40 -11.96 -13.85 1.61
N PHE A 41 -11.59 -12.67 1.11
CA PHE A 41 -10.53 -11.85 1.72
C PHE A 41 -10.86 -11.52 3.19
N HIS A 42 -12.08 -11.09 3.45
CA HIS A 42 -12.48 -10.76 4.82
C HIS A 42 -12.48 -12.00 5.73
N ALA A 43 -12.97 -13.13 5.24
CA ALA A 43 -13.00 -14.37 6.02
C ALA A 43 -11.58 -14.85 6.40
N HIS A 44 -10.64 -14.75 5.48
CA HIS A 44 -9.31 -15.33 5.64
C HIS A 44 -8.22 -14.33 6.08
N VAL A 45 -8.46 -13.03 5.96
CA VAL A 45 -7.46 -12.00 6.29
C VAL A 45 -7.99 -11.00 7.31
N SER A 46 -8.96 -10.18 6.96
CA SER A 46 -9.33 -9.04 7.82
C SER A 46 -10.04 -9.45 9.10
N ASN A 47 -10.91 -10.49 9.07
CA ASN A 47 -11.58 -10.96 10.28
C ASN A 47 -10.60 -11.60 11.30
N PRO A 48 -9.66 -12.48 10.90
CA PRO A 48 -8.63 -12.98 11.82
C PRO A 48 -7.78 -11.89 12.46
N LEU A 49 -7.35 -10.88 11.68
CA LEU A 49 -6.59 -9.74 12.21
C LEU A 49 -7.43 -8.93 13.20
N ARG A 50 -8.67 -8.62 12.86
CA ARG A 50 -9.59 -7.91 13.75
C ARG A 50 -9.84 -8.68 15.05
N ALA A 51 -10.05 -9.99 14.97
CA ALA A 51 -10.25 -10.86 16.15
C ALA A 51 -9.01 -10.87 17.07
N ALA A 52 -7.82 -10.69 16.50
CA ALA A 52 -6.57 -10.59 17.25
C ALA A 52 -6.27 -9.15 17.75
N GLY A 53 -7.14 -8.18 17.45
CA GLY A 53 -6.92 -6.77 17.80
C GLY A 53 -5.83 -6.07 16.99
N ILE A 54 -5.47 -6.61 15.84
CA ILE A 54 -4.45 -6.05 14.95
C ILE A 54 -5.13 -5.20 13.88
N PRO A 55 -4.93 -3.88 13.84
CA PRO A 55 -5.50 -3.01 12.83
C PRO A 55 -4.89 -3.29 11.44
N LEU A 56 -5.73 -3.24 10.42
CA LEU A 56 -5.34 -3.38 9.03
C LEU A 56 -5.57 -2.06 8.29
N ALA A 57 -4.48 -1.39 7.92
CA ALA A 57 -4.52 -0.24 7.02
C ALA A 57 -4.37 -0.72 5.57
N VAL A 58 -5.14 -0.13 4.67
CA VAL A 58 -5.17 -0.55 3.26
C VAL A 58 -4.95 0.64 2.33
N THR A 59 -4.38 0.38 1.17
CA THR A 59 -4.40 1.29 0.03
C THR A 59 -5.03 0.57 -1.17
N PRO A 60 -5.71 1.25 -2.10
CA PRO A 60 -6.28 0.59 -3.26
C PRO A 60 -5.20 0.05 -4.19
N GLY A 61 -5.35 -1.20 -4.64
CA GLY A 61 -4.61 -1.76 -5.76
C GLY A 61 -5.38 -1.64 -7.08
N ASN A 62 -4.72 -1.85 -8.20
CA ASN A 62 -5.40 -1.79 -9.49
C ASN A 62 -6.41 -2.94 -9.67
N HIS A 63 -6.17 -4.09 -9.07
CA HIS A 63 -7.13 -5.20 -9.06
C HIS A 63 -8.26 -5.04 -8.04
N ASP A 64 -8.14 -4.09 -7.09
CA ASP A 64 -9.19 -3.78 -6.11
C ASP A 64 -10.09 -2.64 -6.57
N ALA A 65 -9.46 -1.58 -7.10
CA ALA A 65 -10.09 -0.27 -7.26
C ALA A 65 -9.43 0.55 -8.37
N SER A 66 -9.24 -0.05 -9.54
CA SER A 66 -8.61 0.63 -10.68
C SER A 66 -9.25 1.98 -10.97
N ALA A 67 -8.42 3.00 -11.16
CA ALA A 67 -8.85 4.29 -11.67
C ALA A 67 -8.90 4.37 -13.21
N TYR A 68 -8.55 3.28 -13.91
CA TYR A 68 -8.77 3.18 -15.34
C TYR A 68 -10.26 3.11 -15.65
N ARG A 69 -10.64 3.76 -16.77
CA ARG A 69 -12.01 3.76 -17.26
C ARG A 69 -12.55 2.33 -17.46
N GLY A 70 -13.79 2.10 -17.00
CA GLY A 70 -14.48 0.84 -17.13
C GLY A 70 -14.45 -0.04 -15.87
N PHE A 71 -13.72 0.37 -14.83
CA PHE A 71 -13.60 -0.35 -13.57
C PHE A 71 -14.24 0.39 -12.38
N GLU A 72 -15.09 1.38 -12.65
CA GLU A 72 -15.73 2.23 -11.65
C GLU A 72 -16.57 1.41 -10.65
N ALA A 73 -17.23 0.34 -11.12
CA ALA A 73 -18.04 -0.53 -10.26
C ALA A 73 -17.20 -1.28 -9.22
N GLU A 74 -16.04 -1.84 -9.63
CA GLU A 74 -15.10 -2.49 -8.71
C GLU A 74 -14.56 -1.50 -7.68
N ARG A 75 -14.22 -0.29 -8.13
CA ARG A 75 -13.74 0.80 -7.28
C ARG A 75 -14.79 1.25 -6.26
N GLN A 76 -16.07 1.31 -6.65
CA GLN A 76 -17.15 1.61 -5.73
C GLN A 76 -17.29 0.51 -4.67
N ILE A 77 -17.26 -0.76 -5.08
CA ILE A 77 -17.33 -1.91 -4.16
C ILE A 77 -16.18 -1.84 -3.15
N TYR A 78 -14.95 -1.60 -3.57
CA TYR A 78 -13.80 -1.38 -2.67
C TYR A 78 -14.12 -0.33 -1.60
N GLY A 79 -14.62 0.83 -2.03
CA GLY A 79 -14.97 1.91 -1.11
C GLY A 79 -16.04 1.49 -0.09
N GLU A 80 -17.06 0.76 -0.52
CA GLU A 80 -18.14 0.25 0.34
C GLU A 80 -17.61 -0.78 1.35
N GLN A 81 -16.79 -1.75 0.88
CA GLN A 81 -16.22 -2.78 1.74
C GLN A 81 -15.42 -2.18 2.90
N TRP A 82 -14.57 -1.19 2.62
CA TRP A 82 -13.70 -0.61 3.64
C TRP A 82 -14.39 0.43 4.52
N ARG A 83 -15.39 1.17 4.03
CA ARG A 83 -16.20 2.05 4.89
C ARG A 83 -17.02 1.25 5.90
N GLN A 84 -17.57 0.10 5.51
CA GLN A 84 -18.30 -0.80 6.40
C GLN A 84 -17.39 -1.50 7.42
N ARG A 85 -16.11 -1.67 7.09
CA ARG A 85 -15.10 -2.38 7.89
C ARG A 85 -13.96 -1.48 8.33
N ARG A 86 -14.26 -0.21 8.54
CA ARG A 86 -13.27 0.79 8.93
C ARG A 86 -12.46 0.30 10.12
N PRO A 87 -11.10 0.27 10.03
CA PRO A 87 -10.24 -0.15 11.11
C PRO A 87 -10.20 0.88 12.25
N ASP A 88 -9.86 0.43 13.43
CA ASP A 88 -9.60 1.30 14.58
C ASP A 88 -8.19 1.89 14.46
N LEU A 89 -8.09 3.03 13.81
CA LEU A 89 -6.86 3.81 13.60
C LEU A 89 -7.04 5.22 14.15
N GLU A 90 -5.96 5.83 14.58
CA GLU A 90 -5.93 7.24 14.96
C GLU A 90 -5.86 8.13 13.70
N PHE A 91 -7.01 8.35 13.06
CA PHE A 91 -7.07 9.15 11.82
C PHE A 91 -6.67 10.59 12.06
N VAL A 92 -5.81 11.11 11.18
CA VAL A 92 -5.34 12.49 11.12
C VAL A 92 -6.08 13.25 10.02
N ASP A 93 -6.29 12.62 8.86
CA ASP A 93 -7.13 13.11 7.77
C ASP A 93 -7.79 11.89 7.10
N ASP A 94 -9.11 11.83 7.12
CA ASP A 94 -9.89 10.69 6.63
C ASP A 94 -10.91 11.05 5.55
N ALA A 95 -10.88 12.29 5.05
CA ALA A 95 -11.85 12.78 4.08
C ALA A 95 -11.89 11.95 2.80
N GLY A 96 -10.76 11.40 2.37
CA GLY A 96 -10.62 10.53 1.21
C GLY A 96 -10.64 9.03 1.50
N TYR A 97 -10.90 8.61 2.76
CA TYR A 97 -10.90 7.20 3.13
C TYR A 97 -11.95 6.39 2.35
N PRO A 98 -11.62 5.21 1.83
CA PRO A 98 -10.41 4.40 2.01
C PRO A 98 -9.36 4.54 0.88
N TYR A 99 -9.40 5.58 0.07
CA TYR A 99 -8.50 5.74 -1.08
C TYR A 99 -7.21 6.46 -0.69
N ASN A 100 -7.32 7.72 -0.25
CA ASN A 100 -6.22 8.48 0.29
C ASN A 100 -6.60 9.03 1.67
N TYR A 101 -5.76 8.80 2.65
CA TYR A 101 -6.00 9.20 4.04
C TYR A 101 -4.70 9.16 4.83
N ALA A 102 -4.72 9.77 6.01
CA ALA A 102 -3.61 9.76 6.94
C ALA A 102 -4.05 9.34 8.33
N PHE A 103 -3.20 8.60 9.02
CA PHE A 103 -3.39 8.20 10.41
C PHE A 103 -2.05 8.17 11.14
N SER A 104 -2.09 8.11 12.45
CA SER A 104 -0.89 7.94 13.27
C SER A 104 -0.91 6.62 14.03
N HIS A 105 0.27 6.12 14.32
CA HIS A 105 0.50 5.08 15.30
C HIS A 105 1.79 5.40 16.07
N GLY A 106 1.66 5.65 17.36
CA GLY A 106 2.78 6.13 18.16
C GLY A 106 3.41 7.42 17.61
N LYS A 107 4.70 7.37 17.29
CA LYS A 107 5.46 8.50 16.74
C LYS A 107 5.59 8.48 15.21
N VAL A 108 4.73 7.75 14.54
CA VAL A 108 4.74 7.58 13.09
C VAL A 108 3.47 8.13 12.48
N LEU A 109 3.62 8.97 11.46
CA LEU A 109 2.55 9.38 10.57
C LEU A 109 2.54 8.45 9.35
N PHE A 110 1.41 7.82 9.08
CA PHE A 110 1.16 6.98 7.91
C PHE A 110 0.22 7.68 6.95
N VAL A 111 0.54 7.64 5.65
CA VAL A 111 -0.30 8.22 4.61
C VAL A 111 -0.51 7.21 3.48
N SER A 112 -1.76 6.88 3.21
CA SER A 112 -2.17 6.12 2.02
C SER A 112 -2.33 7.04 0.83
N LEU A 113 -1.78 6.65 -0.32
CA LEU A 113 -1.99 7.32 -1.61
C LEU A 113 -2.77 6.42 -2.56
N ASP A 114 -3.73 7.00 -3.25
CA ASP A 114 -4.48 6.34 -4.31
C ASP A 114 -3.68 6.36 -5.62
N VAL A 115 -2.90 5.30 -5.84
CA VAL A 115 -2.05 5.14 -7.04
C VAL A 115 -2.33 3.77 -7.65
N THR A 116 -3.34 3.70 -8.51
CA THR A 116 -3.77 2.46 -9.19
C THR A 116 -3.55 2.50 -10.71
N THR A 117 -2.91 3.54 -11.20
CA THR A 117 -2.53 3.74 -12.61
C THR A 117 -1.08 4.17 -12.71
N THR A 118 -0.49 3.98 -13.88
CA THR A 118 0.84 4.52 -14.21
C THR A 118 0.78 6.04 -14.46
N GLY A 119 1.92 6.69 -14.43
CA GLY A 119 2.04 8.13 -14.63
C GLY A 119 1.93 8.95 -13.36
N ALA A 120 2.13 10.25 -13.48
CA ALA A 120 2.18 11.17 -12.36
C ALA A 120 0.87 11.21 -11.57
N LEU A 121 1.01 11.41 -10.25
CA LEU A 121 -0.11 11.56 -9.33
C LEU A 121 -0.97 12.77 -9.72
N PRO A 122 -2.31 12.69 -9.64
CA PRO A 122 -3.17 13.85 -9.85
C PRO A 122 -2.76 15.03 -8.96
N GLU A 123 -2.74 16.23 -9.53
CA GLU A 123 -2.28 17.44 -8.84
C GLU A 123 -3.05 17.69 -7.52
N ALA A 124 -4.35 17.45 -7.51
CA ALA A 124 -5.16 17.59 -6.30
C ALA A 124 -4.69 16.66 -5.16
N GLN A 125 -4.24 15.44 -5.49
CA GLN A 125 -3.72 14.53 -4.49
C GLN A 125 -2.31 14.92 -4.01
N LYS A 126 -1.44 15.44 -4.90
CA LYS A 126 -0.14 15.99 -4.50
C LYS A 126 -0.30 17.18 -3.55
N GLN A 127 -1.22 18.09 -3.84
CA GLN A 127 -1.51 19.24 -2.98
C GLN A 127 -2.08 18.81 -1.63
N TRP A 128 -2.95 17.81 -1.61
CA TRP A 128 -3.45 17.21 -0.37
C TRP A 128 -2.32 16.62 0.45
N LEU A 129 -1.46 15.81 -0.17
CA LEU A 129 -0.29 15.20 0.49
C LEU A 129 0.65 16.27 1.06
N ALA A 130 0.97 17.29 0.27
CA ALA A 130 1.82 18.40 0.70
C ALA A 130 1.25 19.10 1.95
N ARG A 131 -0.06 19.35 1.98
CA ARG A 131 -0.75 19.94 3.12
C ARG A 131 -0.68 19.02 4.35
N VAL A 132 -1.02 17.74 4.20
CA VAL A 132 -0.97 16.76 5.30
C VAL A 132 0.44 16.68 5.90
N LEU A 133 1.46 16.59 5.06
CA LEU A 133 2.85 16.50 5.51
C LEU A 133 3.32 17.80 6.19
N ALA A 134 2.92 18.98 5.69
CA ALA A 134 3.28 20.25 6.28
C ALA A 134 2.61 20.49 7.63
N GLU A 135 1.31 20.20 7.73
CA GLU A 135 0.51 20.47 8.94
C GLU A 135 0.75 19.45 10.06
N HIS A 136 0.92 18.18 9.70
CA HIS A 136 1.01 17.09 10.68
C HIS A 136 2.42 16.49 10.80
N GLY A 137 3.18 16.43 9.70
CA GLY A 137 4.49 15.77 9.65
C GLY A 137 5.45 16.15 10.79
N PRO A 138 5.59 17.43 11.16
CA PRO A 138 6.51 17.86 12.22
C PRO A 138 6.23 17.28 13.61
N ARG A 139 5.01 16.78 13.86
CA ARG A 139 4.62 16.18 15.15
C ARG A 139 5.13 14.74 15.30
N TYR A 140 5.55 14.10 14.21
CA TYR A 140 5.90 12.70 14.16
C TYR A 140 7.38 12.52 13.84
N ARG A 141 8.01 11.52 14.44
CA ARG A 141 9.41 11.20 14.20
C ARG A 141 9.62 10.61 12.81
N HIS A 142 8.68 9.75 12.38
CA HIS A 142 8.71 9.11 11.07
C HIS A 142 7.48 9.45 10.26
N ARG A 143 7.64 9.56 8.96
CA ARG A 143 6.60 9.72 7.95
C ARG A 143 6.71 8.57 6.96
N VAL A 144 5.68 7.75 6.90
CA VAL A 144 5.60 6.56 6.07
C VAL A 144 4.46 6.75 5.08
N ILE A 145 4.78 6.66 3.81
CA ILE A 145 3.79 6.66 2.73
C ILE A 145 3.62 5.22 2.23
N PHE A 146 2.42 4.84 1.87
CA PHE A 146 2.17 3.57 1.20
C PHE A 146 1.18 3.74 0.05
N SER A 147 1.44 3.06 -1.04
CA SER A 147 0.66 3.09 -2.27
C SER A 147 0.70 1.73 -2.94
N HIS A 148 0.04 1.60 -4.11
CA HIS A 148 0.09 0.37 -4.88
C HIS A 148 1.12 0.42 -6.01
N VAL A 149 0.88 1.21 -7.06
CA VAL A 149 1.85 1.34 -8.16
C VAL A 149 3.09 2.06 -7.64
N PRO A 150 4.30 1.49 -7.84
CA PRO A 150 5.52 2.06 -7.30
C PRO A 150 5.93 3.35 -8.00
N LEU A 151 6.71 4.18 -7.30
CA LEU A 151 7.29 5.40 -7.87
C LEU A 151 8.44 5.09 -8.84
N TRP A 152 9.14 3.98 -8.60
CA TRP A 152 10.28 3.49 -9.38
C TRP A 152 10.03 2.07 -9.90
N PRO A 153 10.55 1.70 -11.06
CA PRO A 153 10.48 0.32 -11.55
C PRO A 153 11.44 -0.59 -10.77
N PHE A 154 10.97 -1.77 -10.38
CA PHE A 154 11.76 -2.75 -9.63
C PHE A 154 11.92 -4.08 -10.36
N THR A 155 11.00 -4.46 -11.24
CA THR A 155 10.94 -5.81 -11.79
C THR A 155 11.02 -5.85 -13.31
N GLN A 156 11.62 -6.93 -13.82
CA GLN A 156 11.75 -7.18 -15.25
C GLN A 156 10.38 -7.35 -15.91
N GLY A 157 10.22 -6.77 -17.09
CA GLY A 157 8.96 -6.74 -17.84
C GLY A 157 7.92 -5.76 -17.27
N ARG A 158 8.32 -4.90 -16.35
CA ARG A 158 7.51 -3.84 -15.73
C ARG A 158 8.27 -2.51 -15.66
N GLU A 159 9.25 -2.33 -16.54
CA GLU A 159 10.12 -1.16 -16.54
C GLU A 159 9.36 0.15 -16.83
N ASP A 160 8.23 0.06 -17.55
CA ASP A 160 7.36 1.19 -17.87
C ASP A 160 6.07 1.22 -17.02
N ASP A 161 5.93 0.30 -16.05
CA ASP A 161 4.73 0.12 -15.24
C ASP A 161 4.92 0.71 -13.82
N PHE A 162 5.11 2.03 -13.76
CA PHE A 162 5.37 2.77 -12.53
C PHE A 162 4.81 4.20 -12.62
N SER A 163 4.73 4.91 -11.52
CA SER A 163 4.17 6.26 -11.52
C SER A 163 5.13 7.33 -12.07
N GLY A 164 6.42 7.22 -11.80
CA GLY A 164 7.44 8.08 -12.42
C GLY A 164 7.19 9.57 -12.22
N ASP A 165 6.90 10.02 -11.00
CA ASP A 165 6.54 11.40 -10.67
C ASP A 165 7.68 12.13 -9.94
N PRO A 166 8.51 12.95 -10.65
CA PRO A 166 9.61 13.68 -10.02
C PRO A 166 9.14 14.74 -9.01
N GLU A 167 7.96 15.31 -9.19
CA GLU A 167 7.40 16.28 -8.24
C GLU A 167 6.99 15.60 -6.95
N LEU A 168 6.38 14.41 -7.04
CA LEU A 168 6.09 13.59 -5.86
C LEU A 168 7.38 13.21 -5.15
N GLU A 169 8.39 12.74 -5.87
CA GLU A 169 9.68 12.38 -5.27
C GLU A 169 10.30 13.55 -4.51
N LYS A 170 10.32 14.73 -5.12
CA LYS A 170 10.81 15.95 -4.47
C LYS A 170 10.00 16.29 -3.21
N LEU A 171 8.67 16.19 -3.28
CA LEU A 171 7.80 16.43 -2.13
C LEU A 171 8.13 15.49 -0.97
N LEU A 172 8.34 14.18 -1.24
CA LEU A 172 8.70 13.20 -0.24
C LEU A 172 10.04 13.57 0.45
N GLN A 173 11.04 13.95 -0.33
CA GLN A 173 12.36 14.36 0.17
C GLN A 173 12.25 15.63 1.02
N ASP A 174 11.63 16.68 0.51
CA ASP A 174 11.50 17.97 1.18
C ASP A 174 10.72 17.86 2.50
N ALA A 175 9.73 16.98 2.56
CA ALA A 175 8.93 16.73 3.76
C ALA A 175 9.56 15.73 4.75
N GLY A 176 10.76 15.21 4.45
CA GLY A 176 11.45 14.27 5.32
C GLY A 176 10.73 12.93 5.46
N VAL A 177 10.10 12.45 4.40
CA VAL A 177 9.53 11.10 4.36
C VAL A 177 10.67 10.09 4.43
N GLY A 178 10.61 9.16 5.39
CA GLY A 178 11.64 8.15 5.58
C GLY A 178 11.39 6.86 4.81
N LEU A 179 10.11 6.56 4.52
CA LEU A 179 9.72 5.28 3.92
C LEU A 179 8.54 5.45 2.96
N TYR A 180 8.68 4.90 1.76
CA TYR A 180 7.63 4.74 0.76
C TYR A 180 7.48 3.26 0.42
N LEU A 181 6.33 2.68 0.78
CA LEU A 181 5.99 1.29 0.50
C LEU A 181 5.15 1.19 -0.77
N SER A 182 5.43 0.20 -1.61
CA SER A 182 4.62 -0.07 -2.80
C SER A 182 4.44 -1.56 -3.04
N GLY A 183 3.33 -1.93 -3.68
CA GLY A 183 3.00 -3.27 -4.14
C GLY A 183 3.28 -3.46 -5.63
N HIS A 184 2.32 -4.04 -6.36
CA HIS A 184 2.22 -4.15 -7.82
C HIS A 184 3.35 -4.94 -8.51
N HIS A 185 4.59 -4.67 -8.20
CA HIS A 185 5.75 -5.31 -8.82
C HIS A 185 6.06 -6.72 -8.30
N GLN A 186 5.43 -7.13 -7.21
CA GLN A 186 5.45 -8.52 -6.72
C GLN A 186 6.86 -9.07 -6.47
N ALA A 187 7.77 -8.22 -6.02
CA ALA A 187 9.12 -8.59 -5.61
C ALA A 187 9.55 -7.72 -4.42
N PHE A 188 10.18 -8.33 -3.44
CA PHE A 188 10.72 -7.58 -2.31
C PHE A 188 12.05 -6.94 -2.70
N TYR A 189 12.14 -5.62 -2.55
CA TYR A 189 13.37 -4.87 -2.73
C TYR A 189 13.42 -3.67 -1.79
N PRO A 190 14.38 -3.63 -0.84
CA PRO A 190 14.54 -2.52 0.10
C PRO A 190 15.44 -1.44 -0.51
N GLY A 191 14.96 -0.74 -1.53
CA GLY A 191 15.68 0.34 -2.20
C GLY A 191 15.74 1.61 -1.36
N SER A 192 16.68 2.49 -1.68
CA SER A 192 16.76 3.83 -1.10
C SER A 192 17.36 4.83 -2.09
N LYS A 193 16.89 6.08 -1.99
CA LYS A 193 17.41 7.22 -2.75
C LYS A 193 17.17 8.50 -1.97
N ASP A 194 18.19 9.35 -1.86
CA ASP A 194 18.08 10.68 -1.24
C ASP A 194 17.40 10.66 0.15
N HIS A 195 17.82 9.73 1.01
CA HIS A 195 17.31 9.50 2.37
C HIS A 195 15.88 8.96 2.47
N VAL A 196 15.21 8.67 1.36
CA VAL A 196 13.92 7.97 1.32
C VAL A 196 14.17 6.49 1.02
N HIS A 197 13.62 5.61 1.85
CA HIS A 197 13.56 4.19 1.54
C HIS A 197 12.35 3.92 0.63
N PHE A 198 12.60 3.43 -0.57
CA PHE A 198 11.57 2.98 -1.51
C PHE A 198 11.52 1.46 -1.48
N VAL A 199 10.59 0.91 -0.73
CA VAL A 199 10.49 -0.54 -0.53
C VAL A 199 9.38 -1.11 -1.38
N SER A 200 9.77 -1.95 -2.36
CA SER A 200 8.82 -2.79 -3.10
C SER A 200 8.48 -4.03 -2.29
N LEU A 201 7.19 -4.34 -2.17
CA LEU A 201 6.71 -5.49 -1.43
C LEU A 201 6.53 -6.70 -2.35
N ALA A 202 6.83 -7.89 -1.82
CA ALA A 202 6.51 -9.14 -2.47
C ALA A 202 5.00 -9.39 -2.48
N CYS A 203 4.58 -10.40 -3.22
CA CYS A 203 3.19 -10.87 -3.24
C CYS A 203 2.99 -12.07 -2.31
N LEU A 204 1.73 -12.31 -1.93
CA LEU A 204 1.30 -13.52 -1.23
C LEU A 204 0.51 -14.47 -2.15
N GLY A 205 -0.34 -13.92 -3.02
CA GLY A 205 -1.26 -14.69 -3.86
C GLY A 205 -0.89 -14.76 -5.34
N ALA A 206 -0.16 -13.75 -5.85
CA ALA A 206 0.22 -13.67 -7.27
C ALA A 206 1.56 -14.38 -7.58
N GLY A 207 2.03 -14.27 -8.81
CA GLY A 207 3.32 -14.83 -9.24
C GLY A 207 4.48 -13.88 -8.93
N PRO A 208 5.46 -14.27 -8.11
CA PRO A 208 6.64 -13.46 -7.86
C PRO A 208 7.43 -13.19 -9.14
N ARG A 209 8.07 -12.01 -9.22
CA ARG A 209 8.82 -11.55 -10.41
C ARG A 209 10.32 -11.51 -10.17
N LEU A 210 11.07 -11.37 -11.26
CA LEU A 210 12.50 -11.10 -11.25
C LEU A 210 12.75 -9.63 -11.01
N LEU A 211 13.68 -9.29 -10.15
CA LEU A 211 14.17 -7.92 -10.00
C LEU A 211 14.99 -7.49 -11.22
N ILE A 212 14.99 -6.21 -11.52
CA ILE A 212 15.85 -5.64 -12.56
C ILE A 212 17.32 -5.85 -12.15
N GLY A 213 18.09 -6.46 -13.04
CA GLY A 213 19.51 -6.75 -12.78
C GLY A 213 19.78 -8.01 -11.94
N ASP A 214 18.73 -8.74 -11.53
CA ASP A 214 18.86 -9.99 -10.80
C ASP A 214 18.40 -11.18 -11.67
N GLY A 215 19.09 -12.30 -11.54
CA GLY A 215 18.73 -13.56 -12.21
C GLY A 215 17.78 -14.44 -11.42
N GLN A 216 17.47 -14.07 -10.16
CA GLN A 216 16.61 -14.86 -9.28
C GLN A 216 15.23 -14.23 -9.15
N ARG A 217 14.21 -15.10 -9.09
CA ARG A 217 12.83 -14.68 -8.83
C ARG A 217 12.65 -14.39 -7.34
N SER A 218 12.01 -13.28 -7.02
CA SER A 218 11.65 -12.99 -5.64
C SER A 218 10.77 -14.09 -5.05
N GLU A 219 10.92 -14.38 -3.78
CA GLU A 219 10.04 -15.29 -3.07
C GLU A 219 8.74 -14.59 -2.64
N ARG A 220 7.69 -15.39 -2.38
CA ARG A 220 6.50 -14.89 -1.68
C ARG A 220 6.87 -14.62 -0.23
N SER A 221 6.61 -13.40 0.23
CA SER A 221 6.98 -13.01 1.60
C SER A 221 6.08 -11.90 2.11
N ILE A 222 6.05 -11.77 3.42
CA ILE A 222 5.62 -10.55 4.11
C ILE A 222 6.84 -9.71 4.43
N ALA A 223 6.71 -8.41 4.42
CA ALA A 223 7.76 -7.52 4.90
C ALA A 223 7.51 -7.18 6.37
N LEU A 224 8.48 -7.47 7.21
CA LEU A 224 8.51 -6.99 8.60
C LEU A 224 9.26 -5.65 8.62
N ILE A 225 8.61 -4.62 9.17
CA ILE A 225 9.19 -3.29 9.34
C ILE A 225 9.21 -3.01 10.83
N GLU A 226 10.42 -2.86 11.37
CA GLU A 226 10.63 -2.50 12.77
C GLU A 226 11.05 -1.04 12.87
N ILE A 227 10.33 -0.27 13.68
CA ILE A 227 10.61 1.15 13.92
C ILE A 227 10.97 1.28 15.41
N ASP A 228 12.25 1.51 15.68
CA ASP A 228 12.77 1.67 17.03
C ASP A 228 13.54 3.01 17.16
N GLY A 229 12.92 3.94 17.85
CA GLY A 229 13.49 5.29 17.97
C GLY A 229 13.76 5.92 16.59
N PRO A 230 15.03 6.20 16.21
CA PRO A 230 15.39 6.74 14.91
C PRO A 230 15.48 5.67 13.81
N ASP A 231 15.56 4.39 14.17
CA ASP A 231 15.94 3.32 13.27
C ASP A 231 14.74 2.70 12.58
N LEU A 232 14.91 2.44 11.28
CA LEU A 232 14.01 1.66 10.44
C LEU A 232 14.75 0.41 9.97
N ARG A 233 14.17 -0.78 10.21
CA ARG A 233 14.71 -2.06 9.77
C ARG A 233 13.68 -2.80 8.94
N PHE A 234 14.15 -3.48 7.90
CA PHE A 234 13.30 -4.21 6.96
C PHE A 234 13.78 -5.65 6.84
N ALA A 235 12.85 -6.59 6.86
CA ALA A 235 13.11 -7.99 6.59
C ALA A 235 11.97 -8.58 5.76
N ALA A 236 12.32 -9.41 4.77
CA ALA A 236 11.36 -10.28 4.10
C ALA A 236 11.29 -11.62 4.87
N LEU A 237 10.07 -12.08 5.16
CA LEU A 237 9.82 -13.29 5.96
C LEU A 237 8.93 -14.28 5.20
#